data_5441fadd39503485d1dffd5325a05d05
#
_entry.id   5441fadd39503485d1dffd5325a05d05
#
_cell.length_a   1.000
_cell.length_b   1.000
_cell.length_c   1.000
_cell.angle_alpha   90.00
_cell.angle_beta   90.00
_cell.angle_gamma   90.00
#
_symmetry.space_group_name_H-M   'P 1'
#
loop_
_entity.id
_entity.type
_entity.pdbx_description
1 polymer ?
#
loop_
_entity_poly.entity_id
_entity_poly.type
_entity_poly.pdbx_seq_one_letter_code
_entity_poly.pdbx_strand_id
1 'polypeptide(L)'
;MRLLLVFLSLCFLGTVHAQDSIAAHYKIYNVKSKQLISVDKIVTDMNNADVLFFGELHDDSVGHFLEHKIFEALYQTYGDKIALSLEMFETDNQLVLNEYLAGKIDEKRLAKDARLWNNYKDYRPMVEFAKANKLTVIAANPPRRYVSIVSKGGMQPLLELSKEAKKLLPPLPYDTLPGRYREKFFETMKGSPGGDNPKVYYSQCLWDAGMS
;
A
#
# COMPACT_ATOMS: atom_id res chain seq x y z
N MET A 1 46.54 -46.35 -28.69
CA MET A 1 46.28 -45.01 -28.16
C MET A 1 44.80 -44.72 -28.38
N ARG A 2 43.95 -44.95 -27.36
CA ARG A 2 42.47 -44.78 -27.44
C ARG A 2 42.11 -43.41 -26.88
N LEU A 3 41.58 -42.54 -27.73
CA LEU A 3 41.09 -41.21 -27.36
C LEU A 3 39.72 -41.36 -26.70
N LEU A 4 39.60 -40.98 -25.43
CA LEU A 4 38.36 -40.96 -24.68
C LEU A 4 37.73 -39.56 -24.85
N LEU A 5 36.66 -39.44 -25.64
CA LEU A 5 35.87 -38.23 -25.80
C LEU A 5 34.87 -38.17 -24.62
N VAL A 6 35.09 -37.27 -23.67
CA VAL A 6 34.14 -36.95 -22.61
C VAL A 6 33.14 -35.91 -23.10
N PHE A 7 31.89 -36.33 -23.33
CA PHE A 7 30.78 -35.41 -23.59
C PHE A 7 30.34 -34.75 -22.29
N LEU A 8 30.64 -33.46 -22.12
CA LEU A 8 30.14 -32.65 -21.05
C LEU A 8 28.72 -32.17 -21.42
N SER A 9 27.68 -32.87 -20.91
CA SER A 9 26.29 -32.46 -21.09
C SER A 9 26.01 -31.28 -20.12
N LEU A 10 25.93 -30.05 -20.65
CA LEU A 10 25.45 -28.90 -19.91
C LEU A 10 23.92 -29.02 -19.75
N CYS A 11 23.47 -29.50 -18.58
CA CYS A 11 22.08 -29.37 -18.19
C CYS A 11 21.78 -27.89 -17.91
N PHE A 12 21.17 -27.18 -18.86
CA PHE A 12 20.48 -25.94 -18.60
C PHE A 12 19.26 -26.25 -17.75
N LEU A 13 19.38 -26.11 -16.42
CA LEU A 13 18.24 -26.05 -15.53
C LEU A 13 17.58 -24.70 -15.77
N GLY A 14 16.59 -24.71 -16.65
CA GLY A 14 15.67 -23.57 -16.78
C GLY A 14 14.99 -23.38 -15.44
N THR A 15 15.21 -22.24 -14.80
CA THR A 15 14.44 -21.78 -13.65
C THR A 15 13.03 -21.54 -14.15
N VAL A 16 12.16 -22.53 -13.97
CA VAL A 16 10.70 -22.35 -14.12
C VAL A 16 10.30 -21.33 -13.08
N HIS A 17 9.97 -20.14 -13.51
CA HIS A 17 9.54 -19.06 -12.63
C HIS A 17 8.16 -19.42 -12.07
N ALA A 18 8.04 -19.56 -10.77
CA ALA A 18 6.76 -19.72 -10.05
C ALA A 18 5.79 -18.55 -10.30
N GLN A 19 6.23 -17.52 -10.99
CA GLN A 19 5.49 -16.32 -11.36
C GLN A 19 4.32 -16.59 -12.32
N ASP A 20 4.41 -17.62 -13.17
CA ASP A 20 3.35 -17.95 -14.14
C ASP A 20 2.07 -18.49 -13.47
N SER A 21 2.17 -19.01 -12.25
CA SER A 21 1.00 -19.55 -11.54
C SER A 21 0.07 -18.47 -10.99
N ILE A 22 0.59 -17.32 -10.53
CA ILE A 22 -0.22 -16.25 -9.92
C ILE A 22 -0.98 -15.45 -10.98
N ALA A 23 -0.38 -15.23 -12.16
CA ALA A 23 -1.03 -14.54 -13.27
C ALA A 23 -2.36 -15.21 -13.73
N ALA A 24 -2.52 -16.52 -13.46
CA ALA A 24 -3.75 -17.24 -13.75
C ALA A 24 -4.87 -16.97 -12.73
N HIS A 25 -4.57 -16.35 -11.58
CA HIS A 25 -5.50 -16.17 -10.48
C HIS A 25 -6.17 -14.80 -10.42
N TYR A 26 -5.84 -13.87 -11.34
CA TYR A 26 -6.49 -12.58 -11.41
C TYR A 26 -6.90 -12.18 -12.82
N LYS A 27 -7.86 -11.27 -12.92
CA LYS A 27 -8.25 -10.59 -14.15
C LYS A 27 -8.47 -9.12 -13.84
N ILE A 28 -7.98 -8.24 -14.70
CA ILE A 28 -8.19 -6.81 -14.58
C ILE A 28 -9.32 -6.42 -15.54
N TYR A 29 -10.40 -5.87 -14.99
CA TYR A 29 -11.57 -5.47 -15.76
C TYR A 29 -11.69 -3.94 -15.75
N ASN A 30 -11.65 -3.34 -16.93
CA ASN A 30 -11.89 -1.91 -17.08
C ASN A 30 -13.41 -1.66 -17.15
N VAL A 31 -13.93 -1.04 -16.09
CA VAL A 31 -15.38 -0.78 -15.94
C VAL A 31 -15.92 0.17 -17.00
N LYS A 32 -15.11 1.15 -17.43
CA LYS A 32 -15.50 2.14 -18.44
C LYS A 32 -15.59 1.54 -19.85
N SER A 33 -14.58 0.78 -20.26
CA SER A 33 -14.57 0.11 -21.59
C SER A 33 -15.30 -1.22 -21.60
N LYS A 34 -15.64 -1.79 -20.43
CA LYS A 34 -16.25 -3.13 -20.27
C LYS A 34 -15.39 -4.25 -20.85
N GLN A 35 -14.07 -4.15 -20.74
CA GLN A 35 -13.12 -5.10 -21.32
C GLN A 35 -12.11 -5.56 -20.28
N LEU A 36 -11.54 -6.75 -20.49
CA LEU A 36 -10.35 -7.18 -19.78
C LEU A 36 -9.14 -6.40 -20.32
N ILE A 37 -8.28 -5.98 -19.40
CA ILE A 37 -7.06 -5.22 -19.73
C ILE A 37 -5.85 -5.85 -19.05
N SER A 38 -4.65 -5.44 -19.48
CA SER A 38 -3.37 -5.81 -18.85
C SER A 38 -2.89 -4.73 -17.87
N VAL A 39 -1.84 -5.03 -17.11
CA VAL A 39 -1.10 -4.06 -16.29
C VAL A 39 -0.55 -2.93 -17.17
N ASP A 40 -0.04 -3.23 -18.37
CA ASP A 40 0.51 -2.22 -19.29
C ASP A 40 -0.56 -1.18 -19.69
N LYS A 41 -1.82 -1.60 -19.76
CA LYS A 41 -2.92 -0.66 -20.03
C LYS A 41 -3.12 0.31 -18.87
N ILE A 42 -3.01 -0.15 -17.61
CA ILE A 42 -3.05 0.74 -16.43
C ILE A 42 -1.90 1.74 -16.50
N VAL A 43 -0.68 1.25 -16.76
CA VAL A 43 0.52 2.12 -16.87
C VAL A 43 0.34 3.17 -17.97
N THR A 44 -0.20 2.78 -19.13
CA THR A 44 -0.48 3.71 -20.23
C THR A 44 -1.51 4.76 -19.85
N ASP A 45 -2.54 4.39 -19.09
CA ASP A 45 -3.60 5.32 -18.66
C ASP A 45 -3.07 6.36 -17.66
N MET A 46 -1.99 6.07 -16.94
CA MET A 46 -1.32 7.00 -16.05
C MET A 46 -0.69 8.21 -16.77
N ASN A 47 -0.53 8.20 -18.09
CA ASN A 47 -0.14 9.40 -18.85
C ASN A 47 -1.13 10.58 -18.68
N ASN A 48 -2.35 10.30 -18.20
CA ASN A 48 -3.40 11.28 -18.00
C ASN A 48 -3.86 11.40 -16.54
N ALA A 49 -3.05 10.91 -15.61
CA ALA A 49 -3.37 10.92 -14.18
C ALA A 49 -2.09 11.08 -13.36
N ASP A 50 -2.18 11.82 -12.25
CA ASP A 50 -1.07 12.05 -11.34
C ASP A 50 -1.03 11.02 -10.19
N VAL A 51 -2.15 10.38 -9.90
CA VAL A 51 -2.30 9.45 -8.77
C VAL A 51 -3.04 8.19 -9.20
N LEU A 52 -2.54 7.04 -8.78
CA LEU A 52 -3.21 5.74 -8.86
C LEU A 52 -3.58 5.28 -7.45
N PHE A 53 -4.87 5.14 -7.16
CA PHE A 53 -5.34 4.50 -5.94
C PHE A 53 -5.56 3.02 -6.19
N PHE A 54 -4.95 2.19 -5.36
CA PHE A 54 -5.19 0.76 -5.34
C PHE A 54 -5.91 0.40 -4.05
N GLY A 55 -7.18 -0.05 -4.15
CA GLY A 55 -7.94 -0.55 -3.01
C GLY A 55 -7.69 -2.05 -2.84
N GLU A 56 -7.42 -2.48 -1.61
CA GLU A 56 -7.05 -3.87 -1.31
C GLU A 56 -7.97 -4.56 -0.30
N LEU A 57 -7.90 -5.88 -0.29
CA LEU A 57 -8.24 -6.70 0.86
C LEU A 57 -6.91 -7.05 1.54
N HIS A 58 -6.72 -6.64 2.79
CA HIS A 58 -5.43 -6.72 3.50
C HIS A 58 -4.83 -8.13 3.65
N ASP A 59 -5.63 -9.17 3.45
CA ASP A 59 -5.24 -10.59 3.49
C ASP A 59 -5.20 -11.26 2.10
N ASP A 60 -5.40 -10.50 1.01
CA ASP A 60 -5.33 -11.03 -0.36
C ASP A 60 -3.91 -10.96 -0.93
N SER A 61 -3.21 -12.09 -0.88
CA SER A 61 -1.85 -12.20 -1.42
C SER A 61 -1.76 -12.00 -2.93
N VAL A 62 -2.84 -12.24 -3.67
CA VAL A 62 -2.91 -11.99 -5.12
C VAL A 62 -3.03 -10.48 -5.39
N GLY A 63 -3.82 -9.78 -4.55
CA GLY A 63 -3.91 -8.33 -4.57
C GLY A 63 -2.54 -7.69 -4.33
N HIS A 64 -1.82 -8.06 -3.28
CA HIS A 64 -0.47 -7.55 -2.97
C HIS A 64 0.56 -7.86 -4.07
N PHE A 65 0.46 -9.04 -4.69
CA PHE A 65 1.28 -9.35 -5.85
C PHE A 65 1.00 -8.39 -7.02
N LEU A 66 -0.29 -8.09 -7.29
CA LEU A 66 -0.69 -7.20 -8.37
C LEU A 66 -0.26 -5.75 -8.09
N GLU A 67 -0.36 -5.27 -6.85
CA GLU A 67 0.17 -3.97 -6.42
C GLU A 67 1.66 -3.85 -6.74
N HIS A 68 2.45 -4.84 -6.32
CA HIS A 68 3.88 -4.86 -6.60
C HIS A 68 4.16 -4.86 -8.11
N LYS A 69 3.43 -5.65 -8.90
CA LYS A 69 3.57 -5.70 -10.36
C LYS A 69 3.26 -4.37 -11.03
N ILE A 70 2.20 -3.70 -10.60
CA ILE A 70 1.84 -2.37 -11.11
C ILE A 70 2.93 -1.35 -10.74
N PHE A 71 3.41 -1.38 -9.50
CA PHE A 71 4.48 -0.49 -9.05
C PHE A 71 5.77 -0.67 -9.83
N GLU A 72 6.21 -1.93 -10.06
CA GLU A 72 7.36 -2.23 -10.94
C GLU A 72 7.16 -1.69 -12.35
N ALA A 73 5.98 -1.93 -12.95
CA ALA A 73 5.68 -1.48 -14.31
C ALA A 73 5.64 0.05 -14.44
N LEU A 74 5.12 0.74 -13.42
CA LEU A 74 5.18 2.20 -13.33
C LEU A 74 6.63 2.69 -13.25
N TYR A 75 7.46 2.06 -12.44
CA TYR A 75 8.89 2.40 -12.36
C TYR A 75 9.61 2.22 -13.70
N GLN A 76 9.35 1.14 -14.42
CA GLN A 76 9.94 0.92 -15.75
C GLN A 76 9.60 2.03 -16.74
N THR A 77 8.44 2.65 -16.57
CA THR A 77 7.95 3.71 -17.48
C THR A 77 8.37 5.11 -17.03
N TYR A 78 8.28 5.40 -15.73
CA TYR A 78 8.44 6.76 -15.18
C TYR A 78 9.72 6.96 -14.37
N GLY A 79 10.48 5.87 -14.10
CA GLY A 79 11.72 5.94 -13.33
C GLY A 79 11.51 6.42 -11.90
N ASP A 80 12.40 7.30 -11.47
CA ASP A 80 12.42 7.89 -10.12
C ASP A 80 11.37 9.00 -9.90
N LYS A 81 10.50 9.27 -10.89
CA LYS A 81 9.44 10.28 -10.80
C LYS A 81 8.19 9.80 -10.07
N ILE A 82 8.19 8.53 -9.61
CA ILE A 82 7.07 7.96 -8.87
C ILE A 82 7.39 7.89 -7.38
N ALA A 83 6.36 7.93 -6.56
CA ALA A 83 6.41 7.63 -5.13
C ALA A 83 5.38 6.57 -4.78
N LEU A 84 5.70 5.76 -3.77
CA LEU A 84 4.79 4.76 -3.22
C LEU A 84 4.18 5.31 -1.94
N SER A 85 2.86 5.38 -1.86
CA SER A 85 2.14 5.77 -0.63
C SER A 85 1.48 4.52 -0.03
N LEU A 86 1.78 4.22 1.23
CA LEU A 86 1.34 2.99 1.89
C LEU A 86 0.53 3.29 3.16
N GLU A 87 -0.69 2.77 3.20
CA GLU A 87 -1.58 2.84 4.35
C GLU A 87 -0.98 2.18 5.60
N MET A 88 -0.23 1.11 5.43
CA MET A 88 0.34 0.36 6.56
C MET A 88 1.33 1.15 7.42
N PHE A 89 1.87 2.26 6.94
CA PHE A 89 2.75 3.14 7.71
C PHE A 89 1.99 4.37 8.22
N GLU A 90 2.12 4.63 9.52
CA GLU A 90 1.58 5.85 10.13
C GLU A 90 2.53 7.04 9.92
N THR A 91 2.00 8.23 9.69
CA THR A 91 2.78 9.46 9.36
C THR A 91 3.88 9.78 10.36
N ASP A 92 3.70 9.43 11.63
CA ASP A 92 4.73 9.63 12.67
C ASP A 92 5.90 8.64 12.58
N ASN A 93 5.80 7.64 11.70
CA ASN A 93 6.88 6.69 11.39
C ASN A 93 7.70 7.09 10.14
N GLN A 94 7.37 8.20 9.48
CA GLN A 94 8.06 8.59 8.25
C GLN A 94 9.58 8.71 8.41
N LEU A 95 10.06 9.22 9.54
CA LEU A 95 11.50 9.32 9.80
C LEU A 95 12.16 7.94 9.83
N VAL A 96 11.59 7.00 10.59
CA VAL A 96 12.10 5.62 10.71
C VAL A 96 12.10 4.92 9.37
N LEU A 97 11.02 5.10 8.57
CA LEU A 97 10.92 4.57 7.22
C LEU A 97 12.02 5.13 6.31
N ASN A 98 12.25 6.44 6.34
CA ASN A 98 13.31 7.10 5.57
C ASN A 98 14.71 6.59 5.93
N GLU A 99 14.98 6.37 7.22
CA GLU A 99 16.25 5.81 7.70
C GLU A 99 16.46 4.38 7.19
N TYR A 100 15.39 3.59 7.15
CA TYR A 100 15.43 2.24 6.59
C TYR A 100 15.70 2.25 5.09
N LEU A 101 14.97 3.06 4.33
CA LEU A 101 15.15 3.21 2.89
C LEU A 101 16.56 3.69 2.54
N ALA A 102 17.12 4.57 3.36
CA ALA A 102 18.52 5.04 3.23
C ALA A 102 19.57 4.04 3.72
N GLY A 103 19.17 2.86 4.21
CA GLY A 103 20.10 1.83 4.72
C GLY A 103 20.80 2.22 6.03
N LYS A 104 20.26 3.17 6.80
CA LYS A 104 20.82 3.61 8.09
C LYS A 104 20.45 2.68 9.25
N ILE A 105 19.31 2.01 9.13
CA ILE A 105 18.83 1.01 10.07
C ILE A 105 18.45 -0.27 9.30
N ASP A 106 18.44 -1.40 10.02
CA ASP A 106 18.03 -2.68 9.49
C ASP A 106 16.49 -2.90 9.58
N GLU A 107 15.99 -3.94 8.93
CA GLU A 107 14.57 -4.30 8.94
C GLU A 107 14.04 -4.64 10.34
N LYS A 108 14.89 -5.20 11.21
CA LYS A 108 14.53 -5.49 12.60
C LYS A 108 14.22 -4.22 13.40
N ARG A 109 14.97 -3.15 13.14
CA ARG A 109 14.73 -1.82 13.73
C ARG A 109 13.47 -1.20 13.16
N LEU A 110 13.30 -1.22 11.83
CA LEU A 110 12.07 -0.78 11.18
C LEU A 110 10.86 -1.48 11.82
N ALA A 111 10.88 -2.81 11.91
CA ALA A 111 9.77 -3.59 12.46
C ALA A 111 9.43 -3.22 13.90
N LYS A 112 10.47 -2.92 14.72
CA LYS A 112 10.28 -2.54 16.11
C LYS A 112 9.67 -1.15 16.27
N ASP A 113 10.17 -0.19 15.50
CA ASP A 113 9.93 1.24 15.76
C ASP A 113 8.77 1.79 14.89
N ALA A 114 8.48 1.17 13.73
CA ALA A 114 7.42 1.61 12.82
C ALA A 114 6.05 0.95 13.04
N ARG A 115 5.90 0.12 14.06
CA ARG A 115 4.61 -0.53 14.37
C ARG A 115 3.99 -1.27 13.17
N LEU A 116 4.80 -2.05 12.46
CA LEU A 116 4.39 -2.75 11.24
C LEU A 116 3.14 -3.62 11.48
N TRP A 117 2.33 -3.75 10.45
CA TRP A 117 1.21 -4.69 10.45
C TRP A 117 1.70 -6.15 10.48
N ASN A 118 0.88 -7.05 11.02
CA ASN A 118 1.23 -8.48 11.14
C ASN A 118 1.51 -9.16 9.79
N ASN A 119 0.91 -8.63 8.72
CA ASN A 119 1.10 -9.09 7.34
C ASN A 119 2.13 -8.25 6.56
N TYR A 120 3.05 -7.56 7.21
CA TYR A 120 4.12 -6.78 6.55
C TYR A 120 4.85 -7.56 5.45
N LYS A 121 4.98 -8.88 5.60
CA LYS A 121 5.60 -9.76 4.60
C LYS A 121 4.99 -9.58 3.20
N ASP A 122 3.72 -9.21 3.11
CA ASP A 122 2.99 -9.05 1.85
C ASP A 122 3.32 -7.69 1.19
N TYR A 123 3.59 -6.65 1.98
CA TYR A 123 4.02 -5.31 1.53
C TYR A 123 5.54 -5.19 1.34
N ARG A 124 6.30 -6.05 1.99
CA ARG A 124 7.76 -6.04 1.99
C ARG A 124 8.37 -5.98 0.59
N PRO A 125 7.88 -6.73 -0.42
CA PRO A 125 8.43 -6.66 -1.77
C PRO A 125 8.40 -5.26 -2.37
N MET A 126 7.33 -4.49 -2.16
CA MET A 126 7.22 -3.10 -2.64
C MET A 126 8.18 -2.16 -1.90
N VAL A 127 8.33 -2.32 -0.59
CA VAL A 127 9.26 -1.51 0.23
C VAL A 127 10.70 -1.79 -0.15
N GLU A 128 11.08 -3.06 -0.34
CA GLU A 128 12.42 -3.45 -0.78
C GLU A 128 12.72 -2.98 -2.20
N PHE A 129 11.74 -3.05 -3.10
CA PHE A 129 11.87 -2.53 -4.44
C PHE A 129 12.11 -1.01 -4.43
N ALA A 130 11.32 -0.26 -3.63
CA ALA A 130 11.51 1.17 -3.46
C ALA A 130 12.91 1.50 -2.89
N LYS A 131 13.36 0.75 -1.87
CA LYS A 131 14.69 0.90 -1.27
C LYS A 131 15.81 0.66 -2.29
N ALA A 132 15.73 -0.43 -3.05
CA ALA A 132 16.73 -0.79 -4.06
C ALA A 132 16.84 0.26 -5.16
N ASN A 133 15.72 0.89 -5.54
CA ASN A 133 15.64 1.88 -6.59
C ASN A 133 15.66 3.33 -6.06
N LYS A 134 15.88 3.53 -4.76
CA LYS A 134 15.95 4.85 -4.09
C LYS A 134 14.68 5.69 -4.29
N LEU A 135 13.53 5.04 -4.34
CA LEU A 135 12.25 5.70 -4.49
C LEU A 135 11.74 6.22 -3.15
N THR A 136 10.92 7.26 -3.20
CA THR A 136 10.22 7.77 -2.03
C THR A 136 9.10 6.82 -1.63
N VAL A 137 9.00 6.49 -0.34
CA VAL A 137 7.85 5.82 0.26
C VAL A 137 7.23 6.76 1.29
N ILE A 138 5.92 6.97 1.17
CA ILE A 138 5.14 7.88 2.01
C ILE A 138 4.36 7.05 3.03
N ALA A 139 4.51 7.39 4.29
CA ALA A 139 3.67 6.88 5.37
C ALA A 139 2.35 7.66 5.36
N ALA A 140 1.26 7.01 4.92
CA ALA A 140 0.02 7.71 4.59
C ALA A 140 -1.00 7.77 5.73
N ASN A 141 -0.94 6.80 6.66
CA ASN A 141 -1.99 6.67 7.67
C ASN A 141 -1.84 7.66 8.83
N PRO A 142 -2.89 8.36 9.24
CA PRO A 142 -2.88 9.09 10.50
C PRO A 142 -2.56 8.17 11.68
N PRO A 143 -1.78 8.65 12.67
CA PRO A 143 -1.41 7.82 13.82
C PRO A 143 -2.62 7.30 14.59
N ARG A 144 -2.63 6.00 14.89
CA ARG A 144 -3.73 5.30 15.60
C ARG A 144 -4.17 5.98 16.89
N ARG A 145 -3.25 6.66 17.59
CA ARG A 145 -3.61 7.43 18.79
C ARG A 145 -4.64 8.54 18.51
N TYR A 146 -4.55 9.19 17.35
CA TYR A 146 -5.50 10.24 16.94
C TYR A 146 -6.80 9.65 16.38
N VAL A 147 -6.71 8.56 15.63
CA VAL A 147 -7.89 7.79 15.21
C VAL A 147 -8.67 7.29 16.41
N SER A 148 -8.00 6.82 17.46
CA SER A 148 -8.65 6.43 18.74
C SER A 148 -9.35 7.61 19.45
N ILE A 149 -8.83 8.82 19.33
CA ILE A 149 -9.51 10.02 19.85
C ILE A 149 -10.85 10.22 19.12
N VAL A 150 -10.83 10.13 17.79
CA VAL A 150 -12.04 10.31 16.97
C VAL A 150 -13.07 9.23 17.24
N SER A 151 -12.69 7.97 17.34
CA SER A 151 -13.61 6.87 17.63
C SER A 151 -14.34 7.01 18.97
N LYS A 152 -13.76 7.73 19.92
CA LYS A 152 -14.34 7.99 21.26
C LYS A 152 -15.06 9.33 21.33
N GLY A 153 -14.43 10.39 20.89
CA GLY A 153 -14.84 11.78 21.07
C GLY A 153 -15.39 12.49 19.83
N GLY A 154 -15.26 11.89 18.65
CA GLY A 154 -15.52 12.57 17.38
C GLY A 154 -14.35 13.46 16.95
N MET A 155 -14.57 14.33 15.97
CA MET A 155 -13.52 15.17 15.36
C MET A 155 -13.04 16.32 16.27
N GLN A 156 -13.93 16.87 17.09
CA GLN A 156 -13.66 18.10 17.86
C GLN A 156 -12.36 18.06 18.67
N PRO A 157 -12.01 16.97 19.39
CA PRO A 157 -10.75 16.91 20.13
C PRO A 157 -9.49 17.02 19.28
N LEU A 158 -9.54 16.71 17.98
CA LEU A 158 -8.38 16.88 17.10
C LEU A 158 -8.06 18.37 16.88
N LEU A 159 -9.08 19.25 16.93
CA LEU A 159 -8.90 20.68 16.76
C LEU A 159 -8.15 21.33 17.93
N GLU A 160 -8.07 20.64 19.07
CA GLU A 160 -7.42 21.10 20.29
C GLU A 160 -5.96 20.60 20.40
N LEU A 161 -5.51 19.75 19.46
CA LEU A 161 -4.13 19.25 19.43
C LEU A 161 -3.12 20.37 19.15
N SER A 162 -1.88 20.17 19.61
CA SER A 162 -0.77 21.06 19.31
C SER A 162 -0.52 21.21 17.80
N LYS A 163 0.19 22.25 17.40
CA LYS A 163 0.57 22.46 15.99
C LYS A 163 1.43 21.31 15.45
N GLU A 164 2.32 20.78 16.27
CA GLU A 164 3.20 19.66 15.93
C GLU A 164 2.39 18.39 15.70
N ALA A 165 1.42 18.11 16.57
CA ALA A 165 0.55 16.95 16.42
C ALA A 165 -0.32 17.03 15.15
N LYS A 166 -0.81 18.23 14.82
CA LYS A 166 -1.61 18.46 13.61
C LYS A 166 -0.83 18.27 12.30
N LYS A 167 0.51 18.40 12.31
CA LYS A 167 1.34 18.10 11.13
C LYS A 167 1.32 16.63 10.73
N LEU A 168 0.91 15.75 11.63
CA LEU A 168 0.79 14.30 11.40
C LEU A 168 -0.60 13.89 10.90
N LEU A 169 -1.48 14.85 10.70
CA LEU A 169 -2.87 14.66 10.31
C LEU A 169 -3.14 15.35 8.97
N PRO A 170 -4.16 14.90 8.24
CA PRO A 170 -4.67 15.69 7.11
C PRO A 170 -5.13 17.08 7.56
N PRO A 171 -5.36 17.99 6.63
CA PRO A 171 -5.97 19.29 6.96
C PRO A 171 -7.24 19.12 7.79
N LEU A 172 -7.36 19.90 8.87
CA LEU A 172 -8.51 19.84 9.77
C LEU A 172 -9.38 21.11 9.61
N PRO A 173 -10.72 20.98 9.66
CA PRO A 173 -11.49 19.73 9.74
C PRO A 173 -11.43 18.96 8.42
N TYR A 174 -11.44 17.62 8.50
CA TYR A 174 -11.59 16.75 7.32
C TYR A 174 -13.05 16.47 7.04
N ASP A 175 -13.37 16.11 5.80
CA ASP A 175 -14.73 15.81 5.39
C ASP A 175 -15.20 14.43 5.85
N THR A 176 -16.47 14.33 6.21
CA THR A 176 -17.16 13.08 6.45
C THR A 176 -18.10 12.82 5.28
N LEU A 177 -17.70 11.94 4.39
CA LEU A 177 -18.40 11.69 3.14
C LEU A 177 -19.81 11.14 3.36
N PRO A 178 -20.88 11.81 2.88
CA PRO A 178 -22.24 11.32 2.98
C PRO A 178 -22.57 10.32 1.85
N GLY A 179 -23.81 9.79 1.85
CA GLY A 179 -24.34 8.99 0.75
C GLY A 179 -23.82 7.56 0.71
N ARG A 180 -23.64 7.02 -0.50
CA ARG A 180 -23.39 5.58 -0.69
C ARG A 180 -22.13 5.06 -0.03
N TYR A 181 -21.07 5.86 0.09
CA TYR A 181 -19.85 5.44 0.80
C TYR A 181 -20.14 5.15 2.28
N ARG A 182 -20.85 6.07 2.93
CA ARG A 182 -21.27 5.91 4.34
C ARG A 182 -22.21 4.72 4.51
N GLU A 183 -23.17 4.54 3.60
CA GLU A 183 -24.09 3.40 3.62
C GLU A 183 -23.33 2.08 3.52
N LYS A 184 -22.41 1.96 2.55
CA LYS A 184 -21.57 0.78 2.35
C LYS A 184 -20.68 0.49 3.56
N PHE A 185 -20.12 1.52 4.19
CA PHE A 185 -19.33 1.35 5.41
C PHE A 185 -20.17 0.67 6.51
N PHE A 186 -21.36 1.18 6.79
CA PHE A 186 -22.23 0.59 7.83
C PHE A 186 -22.75 -0.80 7.45
N GLU A 187 -23.01 -1.06 6.18
CA GLU A 187 -23.34 -2.40 5.69
C GLU A 187 -22.20 -3.39 5.96
N THR A 188 -20.96 -3.00 5.66
CA THR A 188 -19.75 -3.82 5.88
C THR A 188 -19.47 -4.03 7.35
N MET A 189 -19.66 -3.00 8.18
CA MET A 189 -19.40 -3.04 9.62
C MET A 189 -20.52 -3.67 10.44
N LYS A 190 -21.64 -4.04 9.82
CA LYS A 190 -22.78 -4.65 10.50
C LYS A 190 -22.38 -5.92 11.25
N GLY A 191 -22.67 -5.95 12.55
CA GLY A 191 -22.31 -7.06 13.42
C GLY A 191 -20.88 -6.99 14.00
N SER A 192 -20.05 -6.03 13.58
CA SER A 192 -18.74 -5.78 14.20
C SER A 192 -18.89 -4.96 15.49
N PRO A 193 -18.01 -5.16 16.49
CA PRO A 193 -18.04 -4.35 17.70
C PRO A 193 -17.91 -2.85 17.38
N GLY A 194 -18.92 -2.07 17.77
CA GLY A 194 -18.99 -0.63 17.51
C GLY A 194 -19.34 -0.25 16.06
N GLY A 195 -19.69 -1.20 15.20
CA GLY A 195 -19.99 -0.97 13.79
C GLY A 195 -21.15 0.02 13.54
N ASP A 196 -22.09 0.12 14.45
CA ASP A 196 -23.22 1.08 14.37
C ASP A 196 -22.88 2.47 14.94
N ASN A 197 -21.66 2.67 15.48
CA ASN A 197 -21.26 3.94 16.08
C ASN A 197 -20.79 4.93 15.00
N PRO A 198 -21.46 6.09 14.83
CA PRO A 198 -21.06 7.09 13.84
C PRO A 198 -19.62 7.59 14.01
N LYS A 199 -19.07 7.56 15.23
CA LYS A 199 -17.70 7.98 15.50
C LYS A 199 -16.66 7.02 14.90
N VAL A 200 -17.00 5.73 14.73
CA VAL A 200 -16.15 4.77 14.01
C VAL A 200 -16.09 5.12 12.53
N TYR A 201 -17.21 5.56 11.94
CA TYR A 201 -17.21 6.08 10.57
C TYR A 201 -16.34 7.35 10.43
N TYR A 202 -16.39 8.26 11.40
CA TYR A 202 -15.51 9.43 11.38
C TYR A 202 -14.02 9.07 11.48
N SER A 203 -13.70 7.97 12.17
CA SER A 203 -12.34 7.43 12.21
C SER A 203 -11.90 6.91 10.84
N GLN A 204 -12.80 6.24 10.11
CA GLN A 204 -12.53 5.82 8.73
C GLN A 204 -12.29 7.02 7.82
N CYS A 205 -13.16 8.03 7.90
CA CYS A 205 -12.96 9.25 7.12
C CYS A 205 -11.64 9.98 7.43
N LEU A 206 -11.12 9.85 8.66
CA LEU A 206 -9.80 10.38 9.01
C LEU A 206 -8.68 9.63 8.28
N TRP A 207 -8.75 8.30 8.21
CA TRP A 207 -7.80 7.50 7.42
C TRP A 207 -7.86 7.85 5.95
N ASP A 208 -9.06 7.90 5.37
CA ASP A 208 -9.26 8.24 3.96
C ASP A 208 -8.67 9.62 3.62
N ALA A 209 -8.91 10.62 4.48
CA ALA A 209 -8.37 11.96 4.33
C ALA A 209 -6.83 12.02 4.46
N GLY A 210 -6.25 11.10 5.23
CA GLY A 210 -4.79 11.00 5.37
C GLY A 210 -4.10 10.42 4.15
N MET A 211 -4.80 9.54 3.42
CA MET A 211 -4.28 8.90 2.22
C MET A 211 -4.52 9.69 0.93
N SER A 212 -5.37 10.72 0.95
CA SER A 212 -5.74 11.55 -0.20
C SER A 212 -5.03 12.90 -0.20
#